data_6352a5814b09eac57c12c3799df2ca8a
#
_entry.id   6352a5814b09eac57c12c3799df2ca8a
#
_cell.length_a   1.000
_cell.length_b   1.000
_cell.length_c   1.000
_cell.angle_alpha   90.00
_cell.angle_beta   90.00
_cell.angle_gamma   90.00
#
_symmetry.space_group_name_H-M   'P 1'
#
loop_
_entity.id
_entity.type
_entity.pdbx_description
1 polymer ?
#
loop_
_entity_poly.entity_id
_entity_poly.type
_entity_poly.pdbx_seq_one_letter_code
_entity_poly.pdbx_strand_id
1 'polypeptide(L)'
;MQLGLDFNLVEDLVAGVDEVGRGPLCGPVVTAAVILDPSRPILGLNDSKKLSEARREALFEEIREKALAWCIARAEVEEIDWLNILHATMLAMQRAVEGLSVTPRLALIDGNRCPKLAVPCAPVVKGDSQVPAIAAASILAKVSRDREMVELDRVYPGYGMAGHKGYPTAVHLEALSRLGPTPIHRRSFAPVRELLDVSVQ
;
A
#
# COMPACT_ATOMS: atom_id res chain seq x y z
N MET A 1 -20.70 2.39 -21.41
CA MET A 1 -21.16 1.00 -21.42
C MET A 1 -20.46 0.33 -20.24
N GLN A 2 -21.17 0.27 -19.11
CA GLN A 2 -20.65 -0.28 -17.85
C GLN A 2 -20.78 -1.79 -18.01
N LEU A 3 -19.65 -2.49 -18.17
CA LEU A 3 -19.62 -3.95 -18.11
C LEU A 3 -20.06 -4.34 -16.68
N GLY A 4 -21.27 -4.86 -16.55
CA GLY A 4 -21.71 -5.56 -15.37
C GLY A 4 -20.85 -6.81 -15.22
N LEU A 5 -19.76 -6.68 -14.48
CA LEU A 5 -18.96 -7.82 -14.05
C LEU A 5 -19.80 -8.55 -12.99
N ASP A 6 -20.47 -9.59 -13.41
CA ASP A 6 -21.13 -10.55 -12.52
C ASP A 6 -20.03 -11.28 -11.73
N PHE A 7 -19.77 -10.80 -10.53
CA PHE A 7 -18.73 -11.32 -9.64
C PHE A 7 -19.16 -12.63 -8.93
N ASN A 8 -19.77 -13.57 -9.64
CA ASN A 8 -19.85 -14.97 -9.18
C ASN A 8 -18.47 -15.64 -9.28
N LEU A 9 -17.50 -15.06 -8.56
CA LEU A 9 -16.06 -15.37 -8.63
C LEU A 9 -15.66 -16.57 -7.75
N VAL A 10 -16.58 -17.46 -7.44
CA VAL A 10 -16.34 -18.63 -6.57
C VAL A 10 -15.44 -19.69 -7.24
N GLU A 11 -15.27 -19.66 -8.56
CA GLU A 11 -14.45 -20.64 -9.28
C GLU A 11 -13.14 -20.09 -9.85
N ASP A 12 -12.92 -18.77 -9.79
CA ASP A 12 -11.73 -18.16 -10.38
C ASP A 12 -10.78 -17.63 -9.32
N LEU A 13 -9.50 -17.96 -9.46
CA LEU A 13 -8.40 -17.42 -8.64
C LEU A 13 -8.23 -15.92 -8.90
N VAL A 14 -9.00 -15.08 -8.21
CA VAL A 14 -8.95 -13.63 -8.36
C VAL A 14 -8.15 -13.01 -7.24
N ALA A 15 -7.09 -12.29 -7.61
CA ALA A 15 -6.32 -11.48 -6.66
C ALA A 15 -6.89 -10.08 -6.55
N GLY A 16 -7.07 -9.58 -5.34
CA GLY A 16 -7.26 -8.16 -5.07
C GLY A 16 -5.93 -7.51 -4.72
N VAL A 17 -5.68 -6.30 -5.23
CA VAL A 17 -4.42 -5.57 -5.04
C VAL A 17 -4.71 -4.13 -4.64
N ASP A 18 -4.00 -3.65 -3.61
CA ASP A 18 -4.09 -2.27 -3.15
C ASP A 18 -2.74 -1.76 -2.64
N GLU A 19 -2.59 -0.43 -2.51
CA GLU A 19 -1.39 0.23 -2.02
C GLU A 19 -1.65 1.17 -0.86
N VAL A 20 -0.59 1.47 -0.12
CA VAL A 20 -0.54 2.52 0.90
C VAL A 20 0.79 3.26 0.84
N GLY A 21 0.79 4.52 1.23
CA GLY A 21 2.02 5.27 1.36
C GLY A 21 2.43 6.07 0.13
N ARG A 22 1.51 6.45 -0.76
CA ARG A 22 1.81 7.31 -1.92
C ARG A 22 2.04 8.77 -1.53
N GLY A 23 1.25 9.31 -0.62
CA GLY A 23 1.31 10.70 -0.20
C GLY A 23 2.35 11.09 0.85
N PRO A 24 2.87 10.19 1.71
CA PRO A 24 3.91 10.51 2.68
C PRO A 24 5.21 11.03 2.07
N LEU A 25 5.92 11.88 2.84
CA LEU A 25 7.24 12.43 2.46
C LEU A 25 8.38 11.45 2.67
N CYS A 26 8.16 10.35 3.40
CA CYS A 26 9.19 9.38 3.76
C CYS A 26 8.67 7.95 3.77
N GLY A 27 9.61 7.01 3.72
CA GLY A 27 9.36 5.58 3.71
C GLY A 27 8.86 5.04 2.36
N PRO A 28 8.76 3.72 2.22
CA PRO A 28 8.36 3.06 0.99
C PRO A 28 6.89 3.27 0.65
N VAL A 29 6.53 3.01 -0.60
CA VAL A 29 5.16 2.65 -0.96
C VAL A 29 5.01 1.15 -0.79
N VAL A 30 3.98 0.73 -0.06
CA VAL A 30 3.72 -0.68 0.26
C VAL A 30 2.44 -1.12 -0.44
N THR A 31 2.48 -2.30 -1.03
CA THR A 31 1.34 -2.91 -1.72
C THR A 31 1.10 -4.31 -1.19
N ALA A 32 -0.12 -4.79 -1.31
CA ALA A 32 -0.41 -6.18 -1.07
C ALA A 32 -1.27 -6.76 -2.20
N ALA A 33 -1.15 -8.07 -2.39
CA ALA A 33 -2.03 -8.86 -3.23
C ALA A 33 -2.61 -10.01 -2.40
N VAL A 34 -3.90 -10.29 -2.54
CA VAL A 34 -4.61 -11.32 -1.76
C VAL A 34 -5.54 -12.11 -2.66
N ILE A 35 -5.46 -13.44 -2.59
CA ILE A 35 -6.47 -14.36 -3.13
C ILE A 35 -7.21 -14.95 -1.92
N LEU A 36 -8.49 -14.66 -1.79
CA LEU A 36 -9.31 -15.20 -0.69
C LEU A 36 -9.66 -16.67 -0.93
N ASP A 37 -9.78 -17.43 0.15
CA ASP A 37 -10.28 -18.79 0.13
C ASP A 37 -11.79 -18.78 0.37
N PRO A 38 -12.63 -19.16 -0.62
CA PRO A 38 -14.07 -19.16 -0.46
C PRO A 38 -14.57 -20.15 0.59
N SER A 39 -13.79 -21.17 0.93
CA SER A 39 -14.12 -22.14 1.98
C SER A 39 -13.83 -21.60 3.40
N ARG A 40 -13.07 -20.51 3.53
CA ARG A 40 -12.67 -19.88 4.80
C ARG A 40 -13.01 -18.39 4.82
N PRO A 41 -14.31 -18.03 4.86
CA PRO A 41 -14.75 -16.64 4.75
C PRO A 41 -14.18 -15.76 5.88
N ILE A 42 -13.84 -14.52 5.54
CA ILE A 42 -13.37 -13.49 6.46
C ILE A 42 -14.44 -12.41 6.53
N LEU A 43 -15.00 -12.19 7.71
CA LEU A 43 -16.09 -11.25 7.90
C LEU A 43 -15.59 -9.85 8.28
N GLY A 44 -16.26 -8.82 7.75
CA GLY A 44 -16.01 -7.42 8.11
C GLY A 44 -14.82 -6.81 7.36
N LEU A 45 -14.40 -7.39 6.23
CA LEU A 45 -13.49 -6.75 5.29
C LEU A 45 -14.14 -5.46 4.77
N ASN A 46 -13.38 -4.37 4.79
CA ASN A 46 -13.79 -3.06 4.29
C ASN A 46 -12.53 -2.21 4.02
N ASP A 47 -12.72 -1.05 3.36
CA ASP A 47 -11.72 0.00 3.26
C ASP A 47 -10.98 0.20 4.60
N SER A 48 -9.66 0.01 4.60
CA SER A 48 -8.85 0.04 5.81
C SER A 48 -8.95 1.35 6.59
N LYS A 49 -9.26 2.46 5.92
CA LYS A 49 -9.42 3.78 6.55
C LYS A 49 -10.73 3.92 7.35
N LYS A 50 -11.73 3.07 7.05
CA LYS A 50 -13.00 3.02 7.78
C LYS A 50 -12.98 2.12 9.00
N LEU A 51 -11.92 1.33 9.17
CA LEU A 51 -11.74 0.40 10.29
C LEU A 51 -10.92 1.06 11.41
N SER A 52 -11.21 0.70 12.66
CA SER A 52 -10.33 1.04 13.78
C SER A 52 -9.00 0.29 13.66
N GLU A 53 -7.95 0.81 14.29
CA GLU A 53 -6.63 0.16 14.31
C GLU A 53 -6.71 -1.26 14.86
N ALA A 54 -7.38 -1.45 16.01
CA ALA A 54 -7.57 -2.77 16.61
C ALA A 54 -8.28 -3.75 15.66
N ARG A 55 -9.28 -3.28 14.89
CA ARG A 55 -9.97 -4.14 13.92
C ARG A 55 -9.08 -4.47 12.72
N ARG A 56 -8.28 -3.52 12.23
CA ARG A 56 -7.29 -3.80 11.17
C ARG A 56 -6.27 -4.83 11.61
N GLU A 57 -5.72 -4.71 12.82
CA GLU A 57 -4.75 -5.65 13.38
C GLU A 57 -5.33 -7.06 13.49
N ALA A 58 -6.57 -7.20 13.98
CA ALA A 58 -7.25 -8.50 14.06
C ALA A 58 -7.47 -9.11 12.67
N LEU A 59 -7.94 -8.32 11.71
CA LEU A 59 -8.14 -8.77 10.33
C LEU A 59 -6.83 -9.08 9.60
N PHE A 60 -5.74 -8.38 9.90
CA PHE A 60 -4.43 -8.64 9.34
C PHE A 60 -3.99 -10.09 9.60
N GLU A 61 -4.11 -10.55 10.84
CA GLU A 61 -3.74 -11.92 11.20
C GLU A 61 -4.74 -12.94 10.61
N GLU A 62 -6.05 -12.60 10.62
CA GLU A 62 -7.08 -13.48 10.05
C GLU A 62 -6.90 -13.65 8.53
N ILE A 63 -6.55 -12.58 7.78
CA ILE A 63 -6.27 -12.66 6.34
C ILE A 63 -5.06 -13.55 6.09
N ARG A 64 -3.97 -13.36 6.83
CA ARG A 64 -2.75 -14.16 6.67
C ARG A 64 -2.95 -15.65 6.94
N GLU A 65 -3.84 -15.97 7.88
CA GLU A 65 -4.16 -17.34 8.23
C GLU A 65 -5.12 -18.00 7.23
N LYS A 66 -6.14 -17.25 6.75
CA LYS A 66 -7.27 -17.83 6.01
C LYS A 66 -7.20 -17.63 4.49
N ALA A 67 -6.48 -16.64 4.00
CA ALA A 67 -6.37 -16.42 2.55
C ALA A 67 -5.68 -17.60 1.86
N LEU A 68 -6.10 -17.90 0.64
CA LEU A 68 -5.47 -18.93 -0.19
C LEU A 68 -4.02 -18.56 -0.54
N ALA A 69 -3.79 -17.29 -0.86
CA ALA A 69 -2.45 -16.74 -1.06
C ALA A 69 -2.46 -15.24 -0.74
N TRP A 70 -1.34 -14.74 -0.27
CA TRP A 70 -1.11 -13.31 -0.08
C TRP A 70 0.37 -12.99 -0.25
N CYS A 71 0.65 -11.76 -0.66
CA CYS A 71 2.00 -11.22 -0.73
C CYS A 71 1.98 -9.73 -0.41
N ILE A 72 2.95 -9.27 0.37
CA ILE A 72 3.20 -7.87 0.64
C ILE A 72 4.52 -7.50 -0.03
N ALA A 73 4.50 -6.48 -0.85
CA ALA A 73 5.67 -5.99 -1.58
C ALA A 73 5.78 -4.47 -1.43
N ARG A 74 6.91 -3.92 -1.86
CA ARG A 74 7.17 -2.50 -1.74
C ARG A 74 8.02 -1.97 -2.91
N ALA A 75 8.03 -0.66 -3.06
CA ALA A 75 9.09 0.07 -3.74
C ALA A 75 9.74 1.02 -2.73
N GLU A 76 11.06 1.01 -2.69
CA GLU A 76 11.86 1.76 -1.75
C GLU A 76 11.96 3.25 -2.14
N VAL A 77 12.48 4.07 -1.24
CA VAL A 77 12.57 5.52 -1.43
C VAL A 77 13.37 5.87 -2.67
N GLU A 78 14.48 5.18 -2.93
CA GLU A 78 15.33 5.37 -4.08
C GLU A 78 14.59 5.06 -5.39
N GLU A 79 13.74 4.03 -5.39
CA GLU A 79 12.92 3.68 -6.55
C GLU A 79 11.82 4.72 -6.79
N ILE A 80 11.23 5.28 -5.71
CA ILE A 80 10.25 6.36 -5.79
C ILE A 80 10.90 7.61 -6.39
N ASP A 81 12.09 7.97 -5.93
CA ASP A 81 12.81 9.14 -6.40
C ASP A 81 13.25 9.02 -7.87
N TRP A 82 13.58 7.81 -8.31
CA TRP A 82 14.01 7.54 -9.69
C TRP A 82 12.82 7.38 -10.66
N LEU A 83 11.78 6.63 -10.28
CA LEU A 83 10.66 6.27 -11.16
C LEU A 83 9.50 7.26 -11.10
N ASN A 84 9.42 8.09 -10.08
CA ASN A 84 8.27 8.78 -9.49
C ASN A 84 7.28 7.84 -8.78
N ILE A 85 6.42 8.43 -7.96
CA ILE A 85 5.50 7.67 -7.09
C ILE A 85 4.50 6.82 -7.88
N LEU A 86 4.06 7.23 -9.07
CA LEU A 86 3.13 6.46 -9.87
C LEU A 86 3.77 5.15 -10.35
N HIS A 87 4.93 5.24 -10.97
CA HIS A 87 5.62 4.07 -11.52
C HIS A 87 6.20 3.18 -10.42
N ALA A 88 6.67 3.74 -9.32
CA ALA A 88 7.07 2.97 -8.14
C ALA A 88 5.90 2.19 -7.53
N THR A 89 4.69 2.79 -7.47
CA THR A 89 3.48 2.08 -7.05
C THR A 89 3.15 0.93 -7.99
N MET A 90 3.21 1.14 -9.31
CA MET A 90 2.97 0.07 -10.29
C MET A 90 3.98 -1.06 -10.15
N LEU A 91 5.26 -0.74 -9.93
CA LEU A 91 6.31 -1.73 -9.68
C LEU A 91 6.03 -2.55 -8.41
N ALA A 92 5.65 -1.89 -7.32
CA ALA A 92 5.32 -2.58 -6.07
C ALA A 92 4.08 -3.49 -6.23
N MET A 93 3.05 -3.05 -6.95
CA MET A 93 1.87 -3.87 -7.26
C MET A 93 2.24 -5.09 -8.13
N GLN A 94 3.10 -4.91 -9.13
CA GLN A 94 3.63 -6.01 -9.92
C GLN A 94 4.33 -7.04 -9.03
N ARG A 95 5.23 -6.61 -8.17
CA ARG A 95 5.94 -7.47 -7.21
C ARG A 95 5.00 -8.22 -6.28
N ALA A 96 3.93 -7.57 -5.81
CA ALA A 96 2.94 -8.21 -4.94
C ALA A 96 2.18 -9.33 -5.65
N VAL A 97 1.78 -9.13 -6.90
CA VAL A 97 1.09 -10.16 -7.70
C VAL A 97 2.04 -11.30 -8.07
N GLU A 98 3.27 -10.99 -8.50
CA GLU A 98 4.29 -11.98 -8.87
C GLU A 98 4.79 -12.78 -7.66
N GLY A 99 4.72 -12.22 -6.46
CA GLY A 99 5.11 -12.88 -5.21
C GLY A 99 4.03 -13.78 -4.59
N LEU A 100 2.84 -13.86 -5.18
CA LEU A 100 1.80 -14.80 -4.72
C LEU A 100 2.25 -16.25 -4.93
N SER A 101 2.01 -17.09 -3.93
CA SER A 101 2.30 -18.54 -4.00
C SER A 101 1.39 -19.29 -4.98
N VAL A 102 0.28 -18.67 -5.37
CA VAL A 102 -0.68 -19.19 -6.36
C VAL A 102 -0.85 -18.13 -7.44
N THR A 103 -0.66 -18.49 -8.70
CA THR A 103 -0.84 -17.57 -9.84
C THR A 103 -2.32 -17.25 -10.02
N PRO A 104 -2.75 -15.98 -9.94
CA PRO A 104 -4.15 -15.63 -10.17
C PRO A 104 -4.50 -15.72 -11.65
N ARG A 105 -5.78 -15.97 -11.94
CA ARG A 105 -6.34 -15.88 -13.31
C ARG A 105 -6.69 -14.44 -13.69
N LEU A 106 -6.96 -13.60 -12.68
CA LEU A 106 -7.29 -12.20 -12.84
C LEU A 106 -6.79 -11.42 -11.62
N ALA A 107 -6.19 -10.26 -11.82
CA ALA A 107 -5.87 -9.31 -10.76
C ALA A 107 -6.81 -8.09 -10.84
N LEU A 108 -7.51 -7.81 -9.75
CA LEU A 108 -8.33 -6.61 -9.58
C LEU A 108 -7.52 -5.59 -8.79
N ILE A 109 -7.27 -4.43 -9.41
CA ILE A 109 -6.37 -3.41 -8.88
C ILE A 109 -7.21 -2.24 -8.35
N ASP A 110 -7.00 -1.82 -7.10
CA ASP A 110 -7.62 -0.58 -6.63
C ASP A 110 -7.15 0.62 -7.46
N GLY A 111 -8.09 1.49 -7.82
CA GLY A 111 -7.82 2.69 -8.61
C GLY A 111 -8.23 2.58 -10.08
N ASN A 112 -7.53 3.35 -10.94
CA ASN A 112 -7.91 3.53 -12.35
C ASN A 112 -6.86 3.04 -13.35
N ARG A 113 -5.82 2.35 -12.90
CA ARG A 113 -4.70 1.85 -13.73
C ARG A 113 -4.26 0.46 -13.28
N CYS A 114 -3.75 -0.30 -14.22
CA CYS A 114 -3.13 -1.59 -13.97
C CYS A 114 -1.59 -1.50 -14.08
N PRO A 115 -0.86 -2.22 -13.24
CA PRO A 115 0.56 -2.49 -13.47
C PRO A 115 0.74 -3.41 -14.69
N LYS A 116 1.98 -3.53 -15.16
CA LYS A 116 2.32 -4.49 -16.21
C LYS A 116 2.43 -5.88 -15.56
N LEU A 117 1.50 -6.77 -15.90
CA LEU A 117 1.42 -8.14 -15.37
C LEU A 117 1.42 -9.15 -16.50
N ALA A 118 1.88 -10.37 -16.21
CA ALA A 118 1.75 -11.53 -17.09
C ALA A 118 0.32 -12.10 -17.10
N VAL A 119 -0.48 -11.78 -16.07
CA VAL A 119 -1.87 -12.21 -15.94
C VAL A 119 -2.83 -11.07 -16.32
N PRO A 120 -4.06 -11.36 -16.77
CA PRO A 120 -5.07 -10.33 -16.97
C PRO A 120 -5.29 -9.48 -15.72
N CYS A 121 -5.50 -8.18 -15.89
CA CYS A 121 -5.84 -7.30 -14.78
C CYS A 121 -6.89 -6.27 -15.18
N ALA A 122 -7.67 -5.81 -14.20
CA ALA A 122 -8.68 -4.80 -14.37
C ALA A 122 -8.63 -3.79 -13.21
N PRO A 123 -8.70 -2.48 -13.49
CA PRO A 123 -8.77 -1.46 -12.45
C PRO A 123 -10.19 -1.38 -11.89
N VAL A 124 -10.32 -1.20 -10.59
CA VAL A 124 -11.60 -1.04 -9.88
C VAL A 124 -11.52 0.23 -9.03
N VAL A 125 -12.21 1.27 -9.46
CA VAL A 125 -12.25 2.53 -8.71
C VAL A 125 -12.96 2.34 -7.37
N LYS A 126 -12.29 2.67 -6.26
CA LYS A 126 -12.75 2.41 -4.87
C LYS A 126 -13.00 0.92 -4.63
N GLY A 127 -12.15 0.08 -5.17
CA GLY A 127 -12.26 -1.37 -5.07
C GLY A 127 -12.17 -1.88 -3.63
N ASP A 128 -11.43 -1.19 -2.78
CA ASP A 128 -11.32 -1.44 -1.34
C ASP A 128 -12.66 -1.44 -0.57
N SER A 129 -13.67 -0.76 -1.11
CA SER A 129 -15.04 -0.73 -0.58
C SER A 129 -16.01 -1.68 -1.28
N GLN A 130 -15.62 -2.32 -2.38
CA GLN A 130 -16.49 -3.06 -3.28
C GLN A 130 -16.09 -4.53 -3.45
N VAL A 131 -14.78 -4.81 -3.40
CA VAL A 131 -14.20 -6.12 -3.67
C VAL A 131 -13.49 -6.65 -2.42
N PRO A 132 -13.99 -7.72 -1.80
CA PRO A 132 -13.40 -8.25 -0.56
C PRO A 132 -11.90 -8.54 -0.64
N ALA A 133 -11.41 -9.05 -1.77
CA ALA A 133 -9.99 -9.33 -1.96
C ALA A 133 -9.14 -8.04 -1.99
N ILE A 134 -9.65 -6.94 -2.58
CA ILE A 134 -8.99 -5.62 -2.54
C ILE A 134 -9.04 -5.05 -1.12
N ALA A 135 -10.16 -5.17 -0.41
CA ALA A 135 -10.26 -4.76 1.00
C ALA A 135 -9.24 -5.50 1.88
N ALA A 136 -9.06 -6.79 1.67
CA ALA A 136 -8.05 -7.58 2.37
C ALA A 136 -6.62 -7.09 2.05
N ALA A 137 -6.32 -6.81 0.79
CA ALA A 137 -5.05 -6.24 0.37
C ALA A 137 -4.80 -4.86 1.02
N SER A 138 -5.81 -3.98 1.02
CA SER A 138 -5.77 -2.67 1.71
C SER A 138 -5.36 -2.80 3.18
N ILE A 139 -5.96 -3.75 3.89
CA ILE A 139 -5.67 -4.01 5.31
C ILE A 139 -4.22 -4.50 5.47
N LEU A 140 -3.77 -5.48 4.68
CA LEU A 140 -2.41 -5.99 4.76
C LEU A 140 -1.36 -4.91 4.49
N ALA A 141 -1.53 -4.14 3.43
CA ALA A 141 -0.63 -3.05 3.10
C ALA A 141 -0.60 -1.98 4.20
N LYS A 142 -1.78 -1.58 4.70
CA LYS A 142 -1.92 -0.52 5.71
C LYS A 142 -1.26 -0.91 7.04
N VAL A 143 -1.56 -2.09 7.57
CA VAL A 143 -0.99 -2.53 8.85
C VAL A 143 0.53 -2.69 8.74
N SER A 144 1.02 -3.31 7.66
CA SER A 144 2.46 -3.49 7.45
C SER A 144 3.20 -2.17 7.44
N ARG A 145 2.70 -1.19 6.68
CA ARG A 145 3.36 0.11 6.59
C ARG A 145 3.26 0.90 7.88
N ASP A 146 2.12 0.87 8.56
CA ASP A 146 1.95 1.60 9.82
C ASP A 146 2.89 1.08 10.91
N ARG A 147 3.07 -0.25 11.01
CA ARG A 147 4.06 -0.89 11.91
C ARG A 147 5.49 -0.45 11.55
N GLU A 148 5.85 -0.44 10.28
CA GLU A 148 7.16 0.02 9.81
C GLU A 148 7.41 1.49 10.17
N MET A 149 6.42 2.37 10.01
CA MET A 149 6.56 3.79 10.36
C MET A 149 6.78 4.01 11.87
N VAL A 150 6.24 3.13 12.72
CA VAL A 150 6.53 3.14 14.16
C VAL A 150 8.00 2.76 14.44
N GLU A 151 8.52 1.75 13.75
CA GLU A 151 9.93 1.39 13.89
C GLU A 151 10.87 2.47 13.35
N LEU A 152 10.52 3.09 12.23
CA LEU A 152 11.30 4.19 11.66
C LEU A 152 11.31 5.44 12.57
N ASP A 153 10.25 5.68 13.34
CA ASP A 153 10.21 6.75 14.34
C ASP A 153 11.24 6.54 15.47
N ARG A 154 11.53 5.28 15.82
CA ARG A 154 12.57 4.92 16.80
C ARG A 154 13.97 5.10 16.22
N VAL A 155 14.17 4.80 14.94
CA VAL A 155 15.45 4.95 14.24
C VAL A 155 15.78 6.42 13.98
N TYR A 156 14.77 7.21 13.66
CA TYR A 156 14.86 8.65 13.35
C TYR A 156 13.98 9.45 14.33
N PRO A 157 14.39 9.60 15.60
CA PRO A 157 13.58 10.27 16.60
C PRO A 157 13.41 11.76 16.32
N GLY A 158 12.28 12.32 16.75
CA GLY A 158 11.99 13.74 16.67
C GLY A 158 11.18 14.19 15.46
N TYR A 159 10.89 13.28 14.50
CA TYR A 159 10.00 13.57 13.37
C TYR A 159 8.52 13.27 13.67
N GLY A 160 8.22 12.39 14.62
CA GLY A 160 6.86 12.02 14.99
C GLY A 160 6.18 11.06 13.99
N MET A 161 6.97 10.25 13.29
CA MET A 161 6.49 9.36 12.22
C MET A 161 5.52 8.29 12.72
N ALA A 162 5.62 7.87 13.97
CA ALA A 162 4.65 6.96 14.59
C ALA A 162 3.24 7.53 14.62
N GLY A 163 3.08 8.85 14.72
CA GLY A 163 1.78 9.52 14.71
C GLY A 163 1.23 9.70 13.29
N HIS A 164 1.90 10.50 12.49
CA HIS A 164 1.42 10.92 11.17
C HIS A 164 1.83 9.99 10.01
N LYS A 165 2.53 8.88 10.28
CA LYS A 165 2.92 7.86 9.29
C LYS A 165 3.66 8.43 8.06
N GLY A 166 4.40 9.54 8.26
CA GLY A 166 5.17 10.21 7.22
C GLY A 166 4.40 11.22 6.36
N TYR A 167 3.11 11.41 6.59
CA TYR A 167 2.32 12.41 5.86
C TYR A 167 2.80 13.84 6.15
N PRO A 168 2.62 14.81 5.21
CA PRO A 168 3.08 16.19 5.33
C PRO A 168 2.20 17.01 6.28
N THR A 169 2.10 16.58 7.54
CA THR A 169 1.43 17.35 8.61
C THR A 169 2.31 18.53 9.05
N ALA A 170 1.72 19.52 9.71
CA ALA A 170 2.47 20.65 10.25
C ALA A 170 3.63 20.18 11.15
N VAL A 171 3.39 19.17 12.00
CA VAL A 171 4.41 18.58 12.87
C VAL A 171 5.57 17.96 12.06
N HIS A 172 5.25 17.24 10.99
CA HIS A 172 6.29 16.63 10.15
C HIS A 172 7.11 17.69 9.40
N LEU A 173 6.44 18.70 8.83
CA LEU A 173 7.12 19.77 8.09
C LEU A 173 8.01 20.61 9.01
N GLU A 174 7.57 20.92 10.23
CA GLU A 174 8.36 21.62 11.24
C GLU A 174 9.60 20.78 11.64
N ALA A 175 9.40 19.50 11.93
CA ALA A 175 10.50 18.59 12.26
C ALA A 175 11.50 18.49 11.11
N LEU A 176 11.01 18.37 9.88
CA LEU A 176 11.83 18.30 8.68
C LEU A 176 12.65 19.59 8.46
N SER A 177 12.06 20.77 8.69
CA SER A 177 12.76 22.04 8.63
C SER A 177 13.84 22.19 9.69
N ARG A 178 13.59 21.69 10.90
CA ARG A 178 14.50 21.78 12.05
C ARG A 178 15.63 20.77 12.01
N LEU A 179 15.34 19.52 11.64
CA LEU A 179 16.26 18.37 11.71
C LEU A 179 16.90 18.02 10.36
N GLY A 180 16.36 18.57 9.26
CA GLY A 180 16.74 18.21 7.91
C GLY A 180 16.16 16.87 7.43
N PRO A 181 16.34 16.52 6.16
CA PRO A 181 15.90 15.25 5.62
C PRO A 181 16.82 14.09 6.01
N THR A 182 16.26 12.94 6.34
CA THR A 182 16.97 11.67 6.56
C THR A 182 17.03 10.85 5.26
N PRO A 183 17.80 9.74 5.21
CA PRO A 183 17.85 8.86 4.04
C PRO A 183 16.50 8.28 3.61
N ILE A 184 15.53 8.18 4.53
CA ILE A 184 14.19 7.67 4.21
C ILE A 184 13.25 8.74 3.67
N HIS A 185 13.65 10.01 3.57
CA HIS A 185 12.84 11.06 2.97
C HIS A 185 12.98 11.05 1.45
N ARG A 186 11.85 11.20 0.76
CA ARG A 186 11.73 11.16 -0.70
C ARG A 186 12.19 12.50 -1.29
N ARG A 187 13.39 12.52 -1.84
CA ARG A 187 14.04 13.74 -2.37
C ARG A 187 13.29 14.35 -3.56
N SER A 188 12.55 13.55 -4.30
CA SER A 188 11.72 14.01 -5.43
C SER A 188 10.46 14.76 -4.99
N PHE A 189 10.04 14.64 -3.73
CA PHE A 189 8.85 15.32 -3.21
C PHE A 189 9.17 16.78 -2.85
N ALA A 190 8.29 17.71 -3.26
CA ALA A 190 8.55 19.14 -3.17
C ALA A 190 9.04 19.63 -1.78
N PRO A 191 8.39 19.29 -0.64
CA PRO A 191 8.86 19.79 0.66
C PRO A 191 10.26 19.32 1.03
N VAL A 192 10.69 18.13 0.59
CA VAL A 192 12.04 17.60 0.85
C VAL A 192 13.05 18.21 -0.10
N ARG A 193 12.72 18.30 -1.38
CA ARG A 193 13.57 18.88 -2.42
C ARG A 193 13.92 20.33 -2.12
N GLU A 194 12.92 21.16 -1.75
CA GLU A 194 13.10 22.56 -1.46
C GLU A 194 14.12 22.80 -0.31
N LEU A 195 14.10 21.94 0.72
CA LEU A 195 15.09 22.04 1.80
C LEU A 195 16.50 21.65 1.36
N LEU A 196 16.62 20.69 0.44
CA LEU A 196 17.91 20.28 -0.09
C LEU A 196 18.52 21.37 -1.00
N ASP A 197 17.70 22.03 -1.80
CA ASP A 197 18.12 23.10 -2.71
C ASP A 197 18.62 24.33 -1.94
N VAL A 198 18.01 24.68 -0.80
CA VAL A 198 18.44 25.79 0.08
C VAL A 198 19.77 25.49 0.77
N SER A 199 20.08 24.21 1.04
CA SER A 199 21.32 23.82 1.73
C SER A 199 22.55 23.83 0.84
N VAL A 200 22.41 24.08 -0.46
CA VAL A 200 23.50 24.10 -1.46
C VAL A 200 23.94 25.54 -1.80
N GLN A 201 23.27 26.55 -1.29
CA GLN A 201 23.63 27.98 -1.42
C GLN A 201 24.40 28.44 -0.18
#